data_befc556af88b39292a07b6f87c99b6dd
#
_entry.id   befc556af88b39292a07b6f87c99b6dd
#
_cell.length_a   1.000
_cell.length_b   1.000
_cell.length_c   1.000
_cell.angle_alpha   90.00
_cell.angle_beta   90.00
_cell.angle_gamma   90.00
#
_symmetry.space_group_name_H-M   'P 1'
#
loop_
_entity.id
_entity.type
_entity.pdbx_description
1 polymer ?
#
loop_
_entity_poly.entity_id
_entity_poly.type
_entity_poly.pdbx_seq_one_letter_code
_entity_poly.pdbx_strand_id
1 'polypeptide(L)'
;MKIIPIYLIMLTLIAACDNTQLKQAEVKKQMQTNDKAAKYATAVLAGGCFWCVEADLKKLPGVKDVICGYAGGQGKNPTYENYTRLGHIEAVEVYYDPGEISYEDILVYFLRHIDPTDEGGQFADRGSGYRPAIFYQTEEEKNIAQKLLGEFDQSGKFPRPVAVALM
;
A
#
# COMPACT_ATOMS: atom_id res chain seq x y z
N MET A 1 -44.05 44.10 -2.11
CA MET A 1 -43.26 43.43 -1.05
C MET A 1 -43.09 41.99 -1.46
N LYS A 2 -41.88 41.54 -1.94
CA LYS A 2 -41.63 40.17 -2.37
C LYS A 2 -41.03 39.40 -1.17
N ILE A 3 -41.78 38.46 -0.62
CA ILE A 3 -41.31 37.57 0.44
C ILE A 3 -40.42 36.51 -0.18
N ILE A 4 -39.09 36.64 0.01
CA ILE A 4 -38.13 35.60 -0.38
C ILE A 4 -38.28 34.49 0.63
N PRO A 5 -38.52 33.22 0.22
CA PRO A 5 -38.74 32.14 1.17
C PRO A 5 -37.45 31.79 1.90
N ILE A 6 -37.49 31.90 3.22
CA ILE A 6 -36.42 31.57 4.18
C ILE A 6 -35.89 30.13 4.03
N TYR A 7 -36.63 29.26 3.37
CA TYR A 7 -36.27 27.86 3.09
C TYR A 7 -35.07 27.67 2.16
N LEU A 8 -34.79 28.64 1.27
CA LEU A 8 -33.67 28.52 0.31
C LEU A 8 -32.32 28.82 0.95
N ILE A 9 -32.27 29.57 2.04
CA ILE A 9 -31.04 29.95 2.74
C ILE A 9 -30.56 28.80 3.64
N MET A 10 -31.47 27.98 4.18
CA MET A 10 -31.10 26.88 5.07
C MET A 10 -30.45 25.69 4.34
N LEU A 11 -30.82 25.42 3.09
CA LEU A 11 -30.23 24.33 2.31
C LEU A 11 -28.77 24.63 1.90
N THR A 12 -28.40 25.89 1.69
CA THR A 12 -27.02 26.26 1.29
C THR A 12 -26.05 26.22 2.46
N LEU A 13 -26.51 26.42 3.70
CA LEU A 13 -25.67 26.34 4.90
C LEU A 13 -25.28 24.90 5.24
N ILE A 14 -26.16 23.91 5.01
CA ILE A 14 -25.92 22.50 5.30
C ILE A 14 -24.85 21.93 4.32
N ALA A 15 -24.94 22.26 3.04
CA ALA A 15 -23.96 21.82 2.03
C ALA A 15 -22.56 22.43 2.25
N ALA A 16 -22.47 23.63 2.80
CA ALA A 16 -21.17 24.28 3.10
C ALA A 16 -20.49 23.65 4.34
N CYS A 17 -21.26 23.24 5.34
CA CYS A 17 -20.73 22.55 6.53
C CYS A 17 -20.14 21.17 6.18
N ASP A 18 -20.79 20.40 5.30
CA ASP A 18 -20.35 19.05 4.91
C ASP A 18 -19.00 19.10 4.16
N ASN A 19 -18.86 20.05 3.24
CA ASN A 19 -17.61 20.21 2.48
C ASN A 19 -16.42 20.69 3.33
N THR A 20 -16.69 21.44 4.40
CA THR A 20 -15.65 21.89 5.35
C THR A 20 -15.16 20.73 6.22
N GLN A 21 -16.07 19.89 6.68
CA GLN A 21 -15.74 18.70 7.49
C GLN A 21 -14.90 17.68 6.69
N LEU A 22 -15.25 17.43 5.43
CA LEU A 22 -14.49 16.55 4.54
C LEU A 22 -13.08 17.08 4.30
N LYS A 23 -12.91 18.38 3.99
CA LYS A 23 -11.59 19.00 3.84
C LYS A 23 -10.74 18.96 5.11
N GLN A 24 -11.34 19.16 6.27
CA GLN A 24 -10.62 19.06 7.55
C GLN A 24 -10.18 17.62 7.84
N ALA A 25 -10.98 16.61 7.49
CA ALA A 25 -10.61 15.20 7.63
C ALA A 25 -9.46 14.82 6.69
N GLU A 26 -9.47 15.30 5.44
CA GLU A 26 -8.37 15.09 4.49
C GLU A 26 -7.07 15.75 4.95
N VAL A 27 -7.13 17.01 5.40
CA VAL A 27 -5.96 17.72 5.94
C VAL A 27 -5.40 17.01 7.17
N LYS A 28 -6.26 16.55 8.08
CA LYS A 28 -5.82 15.80 9.27
C LYS A 28 -5.17 14.47 8.90
N LYS A 29 -5.73 13.74 7.92
CA LYS A 29 -5.15 12.50 7.39
C LYS A 29 -3.77 12.75 6.76
N GLN A 30 -3.63 13.83 6.00
CA GLN A 30 -2.39 14.20 5.34
C GLN A 30 -1.30 14.66 6.34
N MET A 31 -1.67 15.38 7.40
CA MET A 31 -0.75 15.71 8.49
C MET A 31 -0.26 14.46 9.23
N GLN A 32 -1.13 13.51 9.52
CA GLN A 32 -0.75 12.26 10.19
C GLN A 32 0.18 11.39 9.34
N THR A 33 -0.01 11.34 8.02
CA THR A 33 0.90 10.62 7.12
C THR A 33 2.27 11.32 7.03
N ASN A 34 2.31 12.65 6.98
CA ASN A 34 3.55 13.41 6.97
C ASN A 34 4.34 13.24 8.28
N ASP A 35 3.67 13.26 9.43
CA ASP A 35 4.32 13.04 10.74
C ASP A 35 4.92 11.64 10.85
N LYS A 36 4.26 10.62 10.32
CA LYS A 36 4.77 9.25 10.29
C LYS A 36 5.98 9.13 9.36
N ALA A 37 5.88 9.66 8.14
CA ALA A 37 6.98 9.64 7.17
C ALA A 37 8.24 10.40 7.66
N ALA A 38 8.07 11.41 8.51
CA ALA A 38 9.18 12.12 9.13
C ALA A 38 9.87 11.32 10.26
N LYS A 39 9.17 10.33 10.82
CA LYS A 39 9.65 9.57 12.00
C LYS A 39 10.12 8.15 11.67
N TYR A 40 9.53 7.51 10.67
CA TYR A 40 9.74 6.12 10.33
C TYR A 40 10.20 5.97 8.88
N ALA A 41 10.97 4.92 8.62
CA ALA A 41 11.24 4.47 7.25
C ALA A 41 9.99 3.78 6.68
N THR A 42 9.92 3.68 5.34
CA THR A 42 8.80 3.04 4.66
C THR A 42 9.26 1.94 3.71
N ALA A 43 8.40 0.91 3.52
CA ALA A 43 8.53 -0.09 2.47
C ALA A 43 7.18 -0.27 1.78
N VAL A 44 7.14 -0.37 0.45
CA VAL A 44 5.89 -0.57 -0.30
C VAL A 44 5.90 -1.94 -0.95
N LEU A 45 4.92 -2.78 -0.57
CA LEU A 45 4.87 -4.20 -0.89
C LEU A 45 3.50 -4.60 -1.42
N ALA A 46 3.46 -5.48 -2.43
CA ALA A 46 2.25 -6.07 -2.98
C ALA A 46 2.38 -7.59 -2.98
N GLY A 47 1.40 -8.29 -2.41
CA GLY A 47 1.47 -9.75 -2.25
C GLY A 47 0.08 -10.38 -2.12
N GLY A 48 -0.83 -10.09 -3.05
CA GLY A 48 -2.22 -10.53 -3.02
C GLY A 48 -3.13 -9.53 -2.31
N CYS A 49 -4.14 -10.03 -1.59
CA CYS A 49 -5.06 -9.20 -0.83
C CYS A 49 -4.33 -8.33 0.19
N PHE A 50 -4.42 -7.01 0.03
CA PHE A 50 -3.72 -6.05 0.89
C PHE A 50 -4.13 -6.14 2.37
N TRP A 51 -5.37 -6.57 2.69
CA TRP A 51 -5.79 -6.80 4.08
C TRP A 51 -5.05 -7.98 4.73
N CYS A 52 -4.75 -9.03 3.94
CA CYS A 52 -3.97 -10.17 4.42
C CYS A 52 -2.52 -9.76 4.68
N VAL A 53 -1.91 -9.05 3.74
CA VAL A 53 -0.53 -8.54 3.86
C VAL A 53 -0.41 -7.55 5.02
N GLU A 54 -1.37 -6.64 5.18
CA GLU A 54 -1.46 -5.72 6.32
C GLU A 54 -1.51 -6.47 7.65
N ALA A 55 -2.42 -7.46 7.76
CA ALA A 55 -2.60 -8.23 8.98
C ALA A 55 -1.34 -9.03 9.37
N ASP A 56 -0.58 -9.50 8.39
CA ASP A 56 0.66 -10.23 8.64
C ASP A 56 1.81 -9.28 9.04
N LEU A 57 2.03 -8.22 8.29
CA LEU A 57 3.15 -7.30 8.54
C LEU A 57 2.98 -6.52 9.86
N LYS A 58 1.75 -6.26 10.29
CA LYS A 58 1.47 -5.66 11.61
C LYS A 58 1.92 -6.52 12.80
N LYS A 59 2.19 -7.81 12.59
CA LYS A 59 2.70 -8.71 13.66
C LYS A 59 4.20 -8.56 13.89
N LEU A 60 4.94 -7.94 12.94
CA LEU A 60 6.38 -7.79 13.03
C LEU A 60 6.77 -6.76 14.11
N PRO A 61 7.61 -7.13 15.08
CA PRO A 61 8.23 -6.14 15.97
C PRO A 61 9.03 -5.13 15.12
N GLY A 62 8.91 -3.85 15.47
CA GLY A 62 9.55 -2.77 14.70
C GLY A 62 8.64 -2.15 13.64
N VAL A 63 7.63 -2.86 13.13
CA VAL A 63 6.58 -2.26 12.30
C VAL A 63 5.64 -1.42 13.16
N LYS A 64 5.44 -0.17 12.78
CA LYS A 64 4.65 0.81 13.56
C LYS A 64 3.26 1.04 12.96
N ASP A 65 3.13 0.93 11.65
CA ASP A 65 1.83 0.96 10.95
C ASP A 65 1.95 0.32 9.56
N VAL A 66 0.80 -0.10 9.02
CA VAL A 66 0.68 -0.60 7.65
C VAL A 66 -0.59 -0.01 7.07
N ILE A 67 -0.49 0.61 5.89
CA ILE A 67 -1.60 1.29 5.23
C ILE A 67 -1.87 0.62 3.89
N CYS A 68 -3.10 0.14 3.69
CA CYS A 68 -3.54 -0.40 2.41
C CYS A 68 -3.73 0.69 1.36
N GLY A 69 -3.36 0.39 0.12
CA GLY A 69 -3.49 1.29 -1.02
C GLY A 69 -3.28 0.59 -2.35
N TYR A 70 -3.01 1.36 -3.38
CA TYR A 70 -2.82 0.88 -4.75
C TYR A 70 -1.55 1.46 -5.34
N ALA A 71 -0.73 0.62 -6.00
CA ALA A 71 0.54 1.05 -6.56
C ALA A 71 0.78 0.47 -7.97
N GLY A 72 1.78 0.98 -8.68
CA GLY A 72 2.30 0.43 -9.93
C GLY A 72 1.55 0.86 -11.19
N GLY A 73 0.35 1.39 -11.10
CA GLY A 73 -0.43 1.88 -12.24
C GLY A 73 -0.11 3.33 -12.63
N GLN A 74 -0.66 3.75 -13.76
CA GLN A 74 -0.50 5.13 -14.25
C GLN A 74 -1.77 5.99 -14.12
N GLY A 75 -2.92 5.38 -13.87
CA GLY A 75 -4.19 6.08 -13.68
C GLY A 75 -4.23 6.82 -12.36
N LYS A 76 -4.81 8.03 -12.36
CA LYS A 76 -4.97 8.85 -11.16
C LYS A 76 -6.20 8.42 -10.36
N ASN A 77 -6.14 8.63 -9.03
CA ASN A 77 -7.24 8.39 -8.10
C ASN A 77 -7.80 6.95 -8.19
N PRO A 78 -6.97 5.90 -7.99
CA PRO A 78 -7.45 4.54 -7.94
C PRO A 78 -8.42 4.36 -6.77
N THR A 79 -9.52 3.62 -7.03
CA THR A 79 -10.49 3.16 -6.04
C THR A 79 -10.60 1.65 -6.10
N TYR A 80 -11.26 1.05 -5.14
CA TYR A 80 -11.47 -0.41 -5.10
C TYR A 80 -12.16 -0.94 -6.38
N GLU A 81 -13.03 -0.14 -7.01
CA GLU A 81 -13.79 -0.53 -8.19
C GLU A 81 -13.02 -0.34 -9.50
N ASN A 82 -11.91 0.43 -9.47
CA ASN A 82 -11.25 0.83 -10.73
C ASN A 82 -9.74 0.57 -10.79
N TYR A 83 -9.08 0.21 -9.67
CA TYR A 83 -7.62 0.15 -9.59
C TYR A 83 -6.99 -0.76 -10.64
N THR A 84 -7.55 -1.94 -10.89
CA THR A 84 -7.04 -2.89 -11.88
C THR A 84 -7.14 -2.35 -13.30
N ARG A 85 -8.25 -1.65 -13.63
CA ARG A 85 -8.44 -1.00 -14.92
C ARG A 85 -7.45 0.15 -15.15
N LEU A 86 -6.99 0.78 -14.08
CA LEU A 86 -5.97 1.82 -14.09
C LEU A 86 -4.54 1.26 -14.02
N GLY A 87 -4.37 -0.07 -14.06
CA GLY A 87 -3.09 -0.75 -14.05
C GLY A 87 -2.43 -0.86 -12.68
N HIS A 88 -3.13 -0.50 -11.61
CA HIS A 88 -2.64 -0.64 -10.24
C HIS A 88 -2.82 -2.06 -9.72
N ILE A 89 -2.05 -2.39 -8.68
CA ILE A 89 -2.17 -3.60 -7.88
C ILE A 89 -2.44 -3.21 -6.43
N GLU A 90 -3.05 -4.10 -5.66
CA GLU A 90 -3.19 -3.94 -4.23
C GLU A 90 -1.82 -3.97 -3.57
N ALA A 91 -1.54 -2.97 -2.76
CA ALA A 91 -0.26 -2.80 -2.09
C ALA A 91 -0.45 -2.27 -0.67
N VAL A 92 0.58 -2.42 0.13
CA VAL A 92 0.64 -1.84 1.47
C VAL A 92 1.87 -0.96 1.60
N GLU A 93 1.73 0.17 2.29
CA GLU A 93 2.83 1.00 2.75
C GLU A 93 3.11 0.68 4.22
N VAL A 94 4.30 0.15 4.48
CA VAL A 94 4.75 -0.32 5.80
C VAL A 94 5.61 0.77 6.42
N TYR A 95 5.22 1.28 7.57
CA TYR A 95 5.99 2.23 8.38
C TYR A 95 6.75 1.46 9.47
N TYR A 96 8.06 1.57 9.52
CA TYR A 96 8.88 0.82 10.46
C TYR A 96 10.00 1.67 11.08
N ASP A 97 10.43 1.27 12.28
CA ASP A 97 11.58 1.87 12.96
C ASP A 97 12.87 1.14 12.52
N PRO A 98 13.76 1.79 11.76
CA PRO A 98 14.99 1.15 11.30
C PRO A 98 15.98 0.81 12.41
N GLY A 99 15.77 1.32 13.62
CA GLY A 99 16.53 0.92 14.81
C GLY A 99 16.03 -0.40 15.43
N GLU A 100 14.81 -0.86 15.09
CA GLU A 100 14.23 -2.09 15.61
C GLU A 100 14.16 -3.23 14.57
N ILE A 101 13.97 -2.89 13.28
CA ILE A 101 13.88 -3.85 12.18
C ILE A 101 14.46 -3.26 10.90
N SER A 102 15.21 -4.04 10.13
CA SER A 102 15.75 -3.60 8.85
C SER A 102 14.77 -3.77 7.69
N TYR A 103 15.01 -3.04 6.59
CA TYR A 103 14.29 -3.25 5.34
C TYR A 103 14.43 -4.68 4.82
N GLU A 104 15.64 -5.25 4.91
CA GLU A 104 15.94 -6.63 4.52
C GLU A 104 15.09 -7.64 5.32
N ASP A 105 14.96 -7.46 6.66
CA ASP A 105 14.16 -8.35 7.50
C ASP A 105 12.66 -8.30 7.13
N ILE A 106 12.15 -7.11 6.82
CA ILE A 106 10.77 -6.94 6.34
C ILE A 106 10.57 -7.71 5.04
N LEU A 107 11.47 -7.59 4.07
CA LEU A 107 11.40 -8.30 2.80
C LEU A 107 11.49 -9.81 2.98
N VAL A 108 12.39 -10.29 3.83
CA VAL A 108 12.53 -11.73 4.15
C VAL A 108 11.25 -12.27 4.76
N TYR A 109 10.65 -11.54 5.70
CA TYR A 109 9.37 -11.93 6.28
C TYR A 109 8.27 -11.96 5.21
N PHE A 110 8.12 -10.89 4.44
CA PHE A 110 7.13 -10.77 3.38
C PHE A 110 7.24 -11.92 2.36
N LEU A 111 8.43 -12.19 1.82
CA LEU A 111 8.67 -13.24 0.83
C LEU A 111 8.39 -14.66 1.35
N ARG A 112 8.41 -14.87 2.67
CA ARG A 112 8.05 -16.15 3.30
C ARG A 112 6.55 -16.32 3.53
N HIS A 113 5.77 -15.25 3.42
CA HIS A 113 4.33 -15.25 3.68
C HIS A 113 3.48 -15.14 2.41
N ILE A 114 4.12 -15.10 1.25
CA ILE A 114 3.49 -15.15 -0.08
C ILE A 114 3.98 -16.37 -0.87
N ASP A 115 3.35 -16.68 -2.00
CA ASP A 115 3.97 -17.52 -3.04
C ASP A 115 4.79 -16.60 -3.97
N PRO A 116 6.11 -16.52 -3.80
CA PRO A 116 6.94 -15.62 -4.60
C PRO A 116 7.09 -16.08 -6.06
N THR A 117 6.56 -17.24 -6.44
CA THR A 117 6.63 -17.82 -7.79
C THR A 117 5.34 -17.66 -8.59
N ASP A 118 4.31 -17.05 -8.01
CA ASP A 118 3.00 -16.91 -8.65
C ASP A 118 2.77 -15.48 -9.16
N GLU A 119 3.04 -15.26 -10.46
CA GLU A 119 2.81 -13.97 -11.13
C GLU A 119 1.33 -13.65 -11.41
N GLY A 120 0.46 -14.64 -11.31
CA GLY A 120 -0.98 -14.52 -11.63
C GLY A 120 -1.88 -14.16 -10.46
N GLY A 121 -1.32 -13.94 -9.27
CA GLY A 121 -2.05 -13.62 -8.04
C GLY A 121 -1.44 -14.26 -6.83
N GLN A 122 -2.23 -14.42 -5.75
CA GLN A 122 -1.79 -15.08 -4.53
C GLN A 122 -2.91 -15.95 -3.98
N PHE A 123 -2.63 -17.24 -3.79
CA PHE A 123 -3.58 -18.22 -3.25
C PHE A 123 -4.93 -18.20 -3.98
N ALA A 124 -6.01 -17.86 -3.28
CA ALA A 124 -7.37 -17.77 -3.85
C ALA A 124 -7.60 -16.47 -4.64
N ASP A 125 -6.82 -15.43 -4.39
CA ASP A 125 -6.95 -14.12 -5.04
C ASP A 125 -6.20 -14.11 -6.37
N ARG A 126 -6.95 -14.10 -7.47
CA ARG A 126 -6.39 -14.24 -8.82
C ARG A 126 -6.60 -12.98 -9.65
N GLY A 127 -5.64 -12.73 -10.55
CA GLY A 127 -5.69 -11.64 -11.50
C GLY A 127 -4.63 -10.57 -11.31
N SER A 128 -4.58 -9.62 -12.23
CA SER A 128 -3.52 -8.61 -12.32
C SER A 128 -3.41 -7.70 -11.08
N GLY A 129 -4.48 -7.56 -10.32
CA GLY A 129 -4.51 -6.74 -9.10
C GLY A 129 -3.81 -7.36 -7.90
N TYR A 130 -3.50 -8.67 -7.94
CA TYR A 130 -2.97 -9.44 -6.81
C TYR A 130 -1.55 -9.98 -7.04
N ARG A 131 -0.86 -9.43 -8.04
CA ARG A 131 0.51 -9.86 -8.37
C ARG A 131 1.50 -9.43 -7.29
N PRO A 132 2.53 -10.27 -6.98
CA PRO A 132 3.56 -9.90 -6.03
C PRO A 132 4.51 -8.86 -6.62
N ALA A 133 4.83 -7.83 -5.84
CA ALA A 133 5.81 -6.81 -6.20
C ALA A 133 6.45 -6.15 -4.97
N ILE A 134 7.68 -5.68 -5.14
CA ILE A 134 8.42 -4.82 -4.22
C ILE A 134 8.65 -3.49 -4.94
N PHE A 135 8.20 -2.39 -4.35
CA PHE A 135 8.43 -1.02 -4.86
C PHE A 135 9.58 -0.39 -4.09
N TYR A 136 10.70 -0.16 -4.77
CA TYR A 136 11.87 0.48 -4.16
C TYR A 136 11.81 2.00 -4.34
N GLN A 137 12.34 2.72 -3.37
CA GLN A 137 12.42 4.18 -3.37
C GLN A 137 13.86 4.68 -3.57
N THR A 138 14.84 3.81 -3.28
CA THR A 138 16.27 4.13 -3.39
C THR A 138 17.03 3.01 -4.10
N GLU A 139 18.21 3.31 -4.63
CA GLU A 139 19.09 2.28 -5.22
C GLU A 139 19.58 1.27 -4.16
N GLU A 140 19.69 1.67 -2.89
CA GLU A 140 20.04 0.76 -1.80
C GLU A 140 18.93 -0.28 -1.59
N GLU A 141 17.67 0.15 -1.48
CA GLU A 141 16.52 -0.75 -1.37
C GLU A 141 16.41 -1.69 -2.56
N LYS A 142 16.64 -1.18 -3.77
CA LYS A 142 16.67 -1.98 -4.99
C LYS A 142 17.72 -3.07 -4.93
N ASN A 143 18.94 -2.73 -4.51
CA ASN A 143 20.05 -3.68 -4.42
C ASN A 143 19.75 -4.78 -3.37
N ILE A 144 19.20 -4.40 -2.22
CA ILE A 144 18.77 -5.35 -1.18
C ILE A 144 17.70 -6.29 -1.75
N ALA A 145 16.66 -5.74 -2.38
CA ALA A 145 15.57 -6.54 -2.94
C ALA A 145 16.07 -7.48 -4.05
N GLN A 146 16.91 -7.01 -4.98
CA GLN A 146 17.50 -7.83 -6.05
C GLN A 146 18.32 -8.99 -5.48
N LYS A 147 19.16 -8.71 -4.49
CA LYS A 147 19.96 -9.74 -3.81
C LYS A 147 19.07 -10.82 -3.22
N LEU A 148 18.08 -10.41 -2.44
CA LEU A 148 17.14 -11.35 -1.78
C LEU A 148 16.33 -12.17 -2.77
N LEU A 149 15.78 -11.56 -3.83
CA LEU A 149 15.04 -12.29 -4.86
C LEU A 149 15.93 -13.33 -5.53
N GLY A 150 17.21 -12.98 -5.81
CA GLY A 150 18.20 -13.93 -6.34
C GLY A 150 18.52 -15.08 -5.37
N GLU A 151 18.64 -14.80 -4.07
CA GLU A 151 18.88 -15.83 -3.04
C GLU A 151 17.66 -16.77 -2.90
N PHE A 152 16.44 -16.23 -2.94
CA PHE A 152 15.23 -17.03 -2.93
C PHE A 152 15.12 -17.91 -4.16
N ASP A 153 15.41 -17.37 -5.35
CA ASP A 153 15.36 -18.10 -6.62
C ASP A 153 16.40 -19.24 -6.63
N GLN A 154 17.63 -19.00 -6.18
CA GLN A 154 18.71 -19.97 -6.12
C GLN A 154 18.60 -20.97 -4.96
N SER A 155 17.67 -20.77 -4.04
CA SER A 155 17.53 -21.60 -2.85
C SER A 155 17.13 -23.07 -3.15
N GLY A 156 16.59 -23.34 -4.33
CA GLY A 156 16.04 -24.64 -4.72
C GLY A 156 14.80 -25.06 -3.94
N LYS A 157 14.21 -24.16 -3.15
CA LYS A 157 13.02 -24.46 -2.31
C LYS A 157 11.71 -24.32 -3.07
N PHE A 158 11.73 -23.64 -4.21
CA PHE A 158 10.55 -23.38 -5.02
C PHE A 158 10.58 -24.19 -6.31
N PRO A 159 9.43 -24.74 -6.74
CA PRO A 159 9.34 -25.54 -7.97
C PRO A 159 9.38 -24.70 -9.26
N ARG A 160 9.27 -23.37 -9.14
CA ARG A 160 9.25 -22.40 -10.23
C ARG A 160 10.18 -21.23 -9.88
N PRO A 161 10.69 -20.49 -10.89
CA PRO A 161 11.43 -19.25 -10.64
C PRO A 161 10.63 -18.22 -9.83
N VAL A 162 11.35 -17.37 -9.10
CA VAL A 162 10.76 -16.23 -8.40
C VAL A 162 10.20 -15.23 -9.42
N ALA A 163 8.95 -14.83 -9.25
CA ALA A 163 8.17 -13.98 -10.14
C ALA A 163 7.75 -12.63 -9.50
N VAL A 164 8.35 -12.28 -8.36
CA VAL A 164 8.11 -10.99 -7.69
C VAL A 164 8.67 -9.85 -8.53
N ALA A 165 7.80 -8.93 -8.95
CA ALA A 165 8.23 -7.76 -9.73
C ALA A 165 9.00 -6.77 -8.83
N LEU A 166 10.09 -6.22 -9.36
CA LEU A 166 10.81 -5.12 -8.71
C LEU A 166 10.53 -3.84 -9.51
N MET A 167 9.89 -2.84 -8.87
CA MET A 167 9.32 -1.67 -9.52
C MET A 167 9.74 -0.37 -8.83
#